data_64b3b4e1639db6feb5bbf5a89554c0c9
#
_entry.id   64b3b4e1639db6feb5bbf5a89554c0c9
#
_cell.length_a   1.000
_cell.length_b   1.000
_cell.length_c   1.000
_cell.angle_alpha   90.00
_cell.angle_beta   90.00
_cell.angle_gamma   90.00
#
_symmetry.space_group_name_H-M   'P 1'
#
loop_
_entity.id
_entity.type
_entity.pdbx_description
1 polymer ?
#
loop_
_entity_poly.entity_id
_entity_poly.type
_entity_poly.pdbx_seq_one_letter_code
_entity_poly.pdbx_strand_id
1 'polypeptide(L)'
;MIRRFINKFFKKPTGQKKLIHGHSLTAQKINKRTHRINPDLLSKNAVKVTHVLQEAGYDAYIVGGAVRDLLLGIAPKDFDVASNATPDQVQKLFRRSRLIGRRFQIVHVTFYGKERPEIIEVSTFRAHAQADQADVAASGRILRDNVWGDQVEDATRRDFSINAMYYDPQTEVVLDYHNGMKDLNAKIIRMIGEPTQRYREDPVRMLRAVRFAAKTGFVIEKDTLAPIEQLGDLIQDVPSSRLFDEILKLLMSGHAWASIEGLEKVGLHHKILPLIEVILSDEDRTAFVKKSLENTDERIKSGKPVSAGFLFATLLWHDVQEAWVNFENTSMPAVPALHAAIDQVFENQKEFLGMQRRHEADMREIWTMQPRLEKRVGRYPYRLVESPKFKAAYDFLLLRCQTQEIDPEIGQWWTDFWQGDDLLRADLMLQVKNTPGAAGSSSAPKKRRRRTRSKAAKPVVEQTN
;
A
#
# COMPACT_ATOMS: atom_id res chain seq x y z
N MET A 1 40.27 39.62 -20.51
CA MET A 1 41.15 38.47 -20.20
C MET A 1 40.55 37.42 -19.28
N ILE A 2 39.42 37.68 -18.63
CA ILE A 2 38.77 36.76 -17.66
C ILE A 2 37.92 35.66 -18.37
N ARG A 3 37.42 35.87 -19.58
CA ARG A 3 36.61 34.87 -20.32
C ARG A 3 37.37 33.66 -20.88
N ARG A 4 38.73 33.70 -20.95
CA ARG A 4 39.58 32.60 -21.44
C ARG A 4 40.00 31.60 -20.35
N PHE A 5 39.83 31.91 -19.06
CA PHE A 5 40.24 31.04 -17.96
C PHE A 5 39.13 30.09 -17.51
N ILE A 6 37.87 30.40 -17.76
CA ILE A 6 36.73 29.57 -17.36
C ILE A 6 36.54 28.33 -18.25
N ASN A 7 36.93 28.41 -19.53
CA ASN A 7 36.77 27.27 -20.47
C ASN A 7 37.81 26.14 -20.34
N LYS A 8 38.74 26.23 -19.41
CA LYS A 8 39.81 25.22 -19.24
C LYS A 8 39.51 24.19 -18.14
N PHE A 9 38.49 24.45 -17.29
CA PHE A 9 38.10 23.57 -16.16
C PHE A 9 36.86 22.73 -16.38
N PHE A 10 36.12 22.97 -17.45
CA PHE A 10 34.96 22.13 -17.81
C PHE A 10 35.23 21.36 -19.10
N LYS A 11 36.22 20.47 -19.07
CA LYS A 11 36.22 19.37 -20.04
C LYS A 11 35.03 18.48 -19.67
N LYS A 12 33.98 18.48 -20.53
CA LYS A 12 32.95 17.43 -20.52
C LYS A 12 33.67 16.08 -20.50
N PRO A 13 33.35 15.18 -19.58
CA PRO A 13 33.82 13.81 -19.71
C PRO A 13 33.22 13.28 -21.02
N THR A 14 34.05 13.04 -22.01
CA THR A 14 33.70 12.28 -23.22
C THR A 14 33.26 10.92 -22.74
N GLY A 15 31.96 10.67 -22.79
CA GLY A 15 31.35 9.41 -22.37
C GLY A 15 32.03 8.26 -23.11
N GLN A 16 32.80 7.46 -22.42
CA GLN A 16 33.18 6.16 -22.90
C GLN A 16 31.91 5.34 -23.11
N LYS A 17 31.61 5.00 -24.36
CA LYS A 17 30.55 4.07 -24.73
C LYS A 17 30.88 2.72 -24.10
N LYS A 18 30.28 2.42 -22.94
CA LYS A 18 30.32 1.07 -22.37
C LYS A 18 29.38 0.17 -23.17
N LEU A 19 29.96 -0.83 -23.81
CA LEU A 19 29.20 -1.87 -24.51
C LEU A 19 28.54 -2.79 -23.49
N ILE A 20 27.25 -2.70 -23.37
CA ILE A 20 26.45 -3.74 -22.71
C ILE A 20 26.01 -4.68 -23.84
N HIS A 21 26.49 -5.91 -23.86
CA HIS A 21 26.19 -6.94 -24.87
C HIS A 21 26.45 -6.50 -26.31
N GLY A 22 27.60 -5.90 -26.60
CA GLY A 22 28.05 -5.66 -27.97
C GLY A 22 27.33 -4.59 -28.79
N HIS A 23 26.23 -4.01 -28.29
CA HIS A 23 25.51 -2.93 -28.94
C HIS A 23 25.39 -1.69 -28.03
N SER A 24 25.73 -0.52 -28.55
CA SER A 24 25.48 0.76 -27.89
C SER A 24 23.98 1.04 -27.90
N LEU A 25 23.30 0.87 -26.73
CA LEU A 25 21.90 1.21 -26.59
C LEU A 25 21.73 2.73 -26.72
N THR A 26 20.98 3.18 -27.72
CA THR A 26 20.75 4.60 -27.99
C THR A 26 19.26 4.90 -27.78
N ALA A 27 18.94 5.99 -27.05
CA ALA A 27 17.58 6.38 -26.85
C ALA A 27 16.90 6.80 -28.16
N GLN A 28 15.73 6.27 -28.41
CA GLN A 28 14.81 6.88 -29.36
C GLN A 28 14.31 8.20 -28.77
N LYS A 29 14.52 9.30 -29.50
CA LYS A 29 14.02 10.64 -29.15
C LYS A 29 12.63 10.82 -29.73
N ILE A 30 11.63 10.96 -28.89
CA ILE A 30 10.23 11.13 -29.27
C ILE A 30 9.86 12.60 -28.97
N ASN A 31 9.54 13.34 -30.02
CA ASN A 31 9.23 14.77 -29.92
C ASN A 31 7.76 15.04 -29.51
N LYS A 32 7.45 16.26 -29.12
CA LYS A 32 6.12 16.73 -28.70
C LYS A 32 5.00 16.37 -29.67
N ARG A 33 5.24 16.47 -30.99
CA ARG A 33 4.22 16.15 -32.01
C ARG A 33 3.80 14.69 -31.99
N THR A 34 4.72 13.81 -31.60
CA THR A 34 4.51 12.36 -31.54
C THR A 34 3.93 11.94 -30.19
N HIS A 35 4.55 12.36 -29.08
CA HIS A 35 4.14 11.90 -27.74
C HIS A 35 2.90 12.62 -27.20
N ARG A 36 2.60 13.85 -27.64
CA ARG A 36 1.39 14.63 -27.31
C ARG A 36 1.09 14.79 -25.82
N ILE A 37 2.12 14.77 -24.97
CA ILE A 37 1.94 15.04 -23.54
C ILE A 37 1.30 16.41 -23.36
N ASN A 38 0.21 16.47 -22.58
CA ASN A 38 -0.45 17.73 -22.23
C ASN A 38 0.34 18.42 -21.11
N PRO A 39 0.90 19.62 -21.34
CA PRO A 39 1.66 20.37 -20.34
C PRO A 39 0.85 20.70 -19.07
N ASP A 40 -0.47 20.81 -19.17
CA ASP A 40 -1.34 21.12 -18.02
C ASP A 40 -1.40 20.00 -16.98
N LEU A 41 -1.03 18.77 -17.37
CA LEU A 41 -0.94 17.63 -16.48
C LEU A 41 0.40 17.53 -15.75
N LEU A 42 1.38 18.37 -16.10
CA LEU A 42 2.69 18.38 -15.47
C LEU A 42 2.66 19.09 -14.12
N SER A 43 3.28 18.50 -13.11
CA SER A 43 3.54 19.20 -11.85
C SER A 43 4.52 20.35 -12.09
N LYS A 44 4.11 21.57 -11.75
CA LYS A 44 4.98 22.75 -11.77
C LYS A 44 6.23 22.57 -10.90
N ASN A 45 6.10 21.82 -9.80
CA ASN A 45 7.21 21.57 -8.89
C ASN A 45 8.17 20.50 -9.46
N ALA A 46 7.68 19.48 -10.15
CA ALA A 46 8.53 18.51 -10.86
C ALA A 46 9.32 19.19 -11.99
N VAL A 47 8.68 20.04 -12.78
CA VAL A 47 9.35 20.86 -13.82
C VAL A 47 10.40 21.79 -13.18
N LYS A 48 10.08 22.41 -12.03
CA LYS A 48 11.06 23.25 -11.31
C LYS A 48 12.26 22.45 -10.81
N VAL A 49 12.03 21.23 -10.29
CA VAL A 49 13.13 20.37 -9.81
C VAL A 49 14.06 19.99 -10.96
N THR A 50 13.51 19.55 -12.10
CA THR A 50 14.34 19.24 -13.28
C THR A 50 15.12 20.44 -13.77
N HIS A 51 14.49 21.61 -13.85
CA HIS A 51 15.11 22.86 -14.29
C HIS A 51 16.29 23.28 -13.38
N VAL A 52 16.10 23.29 -12.07
CA VAL A 52 17.17 23.65 -11.12
C VAL A 52 18.37 22.71 -11.20
N LEU A 53 18.13 21.41 -11.37
CA LEU A 53 19.20 20.43 -11.56
C LEU A 53 19.94 20.65 -12.88
N GLN A 54 19.22 20.92 -13.98
CA GLN A 54 19.79 21.18 -15.30
C GLN A 54 20.58 22.50 -15.34
N GLU A 55 20.11 23.56 -14.69
CA GLU A 55 20.85 24.82 -14.53
C GLU A 55 22.15 24.66 -13.74
N ALA A 56 22.15 23.72 -12.76
CA ALA A 56 23.36 23.36 -12.01
C ALA A 56 24.33 22.44 -12.81
N GLY A 57 23.99 22.11 -14.06
CA GLY A 57 24.84 21.31 -14.95
C GLY A 57 24.63 19.79 -14.84
N TYR A 58 23.57 19.35 -14.19
CA TYR A 58 23.21 17.93 -14.09
C TYR A 58 22.17 17.54 -15.13
N ASP A 59 22.22 16.29 -15.59
CA ASP A 59 21.11 15.70 -16.31
C ASP A 59 19.95 15.46 -15.35
N ALA A 60 18.72 15.79 -15.74
CA ALA A 60 17.54 15.55 -14.92
C ALA A 60 16.28 15.39 -15.78
N TYR A 61 15.47 14.37 -15.46
CA TYR A 61 14.29 13.98 -16.23
C TYR A 61 13.16 13.56 -15.30
N ILE A 62 11.92 13.85 -15.69
CA ILE A 62 10.74 13.18 -15.11
C ILE A 62 10.75 11.73 -15.62
N VAL A 63 10.45 10.76 -14.75
CA VAL A 63 10.62 9.33 -15.08
C VAL A 63 9.49 8.45 -14.57
N GLY A 64 9.50 7.22 -15.02
CA GLY A 64 8.70 6.15 -14.44
C GLY A 64 7.19 6.26 -14.69
N GLY A 65 6.41 6.02 -13.66
CA GLY A 65 4.95 6.02 -13.74
C GLY A 65 4.33 7.32 -14.21
N ALA A 66 4.96 8.45 -13.88
CA ALA A 66 4.50 9.77 -14.31
C ALA A 66 4.55 9.92 -15.84
N VAL A 67 5.65 9.51 -16.48
CA VAL A 67 5.78 9.58 -17.95
C VAL A 67 4.76 8.69 -18.64
N ARG A 68 4.59 7.45 -18.14
CA ARG A 68 3.55 6.54 -18.65
C ARG A 68 2.15 7.15 -18.55
N ASP A 69 1.78 7.66 -17.38
CA ASP A 69 0.45 8.20 -17.14
C ASP A 69 0.22 9.46 -17.99
N LEU A 70 1.21 10.35 -18.13
CA LEU A 70 1.17 11.51 -19.04
C LEU A 70 0.98 11.11 -20.50
N LEU A 71 1.67 10.07 -20.97
CA LEU A 71 1.52 9.54 -22.34
C LEU A 71 0.14 8.93 -22.60
N LEU A 72 -0.52 8.43 -21.55
CA LEU A 72 -1.90 7.95 -21.59
C LEU A 72 -2.94 9.08 -21.43
N GLY A 73 -2.51 10.34 -21.26
CA GLY A 73 -3.39 11.47 -21.01
C GLY A 73 -4.02 11.48 -19.61
N ILE A 74 -3.43 10.76 -18.66
CA ILE A 74 -3.87 10.65 -17.28
C ILE A 74 -3.00 11.55 -16.40
N ALA A 75 -3.62 12.33 -15.50
CA ALA A 75 -2.89 13.12 -14.52
C ALA A 75 -2.12 12.18 -13.53
N PRO A 76 -0.78 12.27 -13.48
CA PRO A 76 -0.01 11.48 -12.54
C PRO A 76 -0.32 11.86 -11.09
N LYS A 77 -0.36 10.85 -10.21
CA LYS A 77 -0.54 11.08 -8.78
C LYS A 77 0.74 11.61 -8.12
N ASP A 78 1.88 11.04 -8.51
CA ASP A 78 3.19 11.32 -7.97
C ASP A 78 4.19 11.53 -9.12
N PHE A 79 5.20 12.38 -8.90
CA PHE A 79 6.24 12.67 -9.89
C PHE A 79 7.62 12.31 -9.34
N ASP A 80 8.32 11.45 -10.08
CA ASP A 80 9.69 11.06 -9.82
C ASP A 80 10.63 11.75 -10.80
N VAL A 81 11.79 12.19 -10.32
CA VAL A 81 12.87 12.75 -11.11
C VAL A 81 14.10 11.84 -10.97
N ALA A 82 14.75 11.54 -12.10
CA ALA A 82 16.04 10.86 -12.11
C ALA A 82 17.12 11.81 -12.65
N SER A 83 18.32 11.77 -12.06
CA SER A 83 19.41 12.68 -12.35
C SER A 83 20.76 11.96 -12.20
N ASN A 84 21.82 12.52 -12.80
CA ASN A 84 23.19 12.13 -12.49
C ASN A 84 23.76 12.84 -11.26
N ALA A 85 22.99 13.78 -10.64
CA ALA A 85 23.36 14.39 -9.37
C ALA A 85 23.28 13.36 -8.22
N THR A 86 24.31 13.33 -7.35
CA THR A 86 24.27 12.50 -6.14
C THR A 86 23.29 13.06 -5.11
N PRO A 87 22.82 12.26 -4.13
CA PRO A 87 21.89 12.72 -3.10
C PRO A 87 22.39 13.96 -2.37
N ASP A 88 23.69 14.06 -2.04
CA ASP A 88 24.28 15.22 -1.38
C ASP A 88 24.26 16.47 -2.26
N GLN A 89 24.47 16.30 -3.58
CA GLN A 89 24.39 17.40 -4.54
C GLN A 89 22.95 17.91 -4.68
N VAL A 90 21.97 17.01 -4.73
CA VAL A 90 20.55 17.39 -4.72
C VAL A 90 20.19 18.14 -3.44
N GLN A 91 20.63 17.67 -2.27
CA GLN A 91 20.34 18.34 -1.01
C GLN A 91 20.94 19.75 -0.93
N LYS A 92 22.12 19.99 -1.52
CA LYS A 92 22.74 21.32 -1.59
C LYS A 92 21.92 22.30 -2.44
N LEU A 93 21.25 21.83 -3.48
CA LEU A 93 20.42 22.66 -4.37
C LEU A 93 19.04 22.97 -3.78
N PHE A 94 18.50 22.05 -2.97
CA PHE A 94 17.14 22.17 -2.43
C PHE A 94 17.14 22.28 -0.90
N ARG A 95 16.93 23.47 -0.38
CA ARG A 95 16.92 23.72 1.08
C ARG A 95 15.86 22.89 1.84
N ARG A 96 14.74 22.57 1.20
CA ARG A 96 13.65 21.79 1.79
C ARG A 96 13.67 20.36 1.25
N SER A 97 14.76 19.66 1.52
CA SER A 97 14.96 18.29 1.07
C SER A 97 15.36 17.37 2.22
N ARG A 98 15.03 16.09 2.09
CA ARG A 98 15.34 15.05 3.08
C ARG A 98 15.79 13.79 2.35
N LEU A 99 16.89 13.19 2.81
CA LEU A 99 17.37 11.90 2.36
C LEU A 99 16.50 10.79 2.97
N ILE A 100 15.99 9.90 2.13
CA ILE A 100 15.12 8.78 2.50
C ILE A 100 15.73 7.47 1.97
N GLY A 101 15.51 6.39 2.72
CA GLY A 101 15.92 5.04 2.34
C GLY A 101 17.34 4.67 2.78
N ARG A 102 17.49 3.43 3.27
CA ARG A 102 18.80 2.85 3.64
C ARG A 102 19.38 2.02 2.50
N ARG A 103 18.52 1.25 1.82
CA ARG A 103 18.93 0.39 0.69
C ARG A 103 19.05 1.18 -0.61
N PHE A 104 18.11 2.08 -0.84
CA PHE A 104 18.04 2.94 -2.02
C PHE A 104 17.86 4.37 -1.53
N GLN A 105 18.93 5.16 -1.68
CA GLN A 105 18.90 6.55 -1.26
C GLN A 105 18.18 7.40 -2.31
N ILE A 106 17.11 8.07 -1.90
CA ILE A 106 16.35 9.03 -2.69
C ILE A 106 16.22 10.32 -1.89
N VAL A 107 16.09 11.44 -2.58
CA VAL A 107 15.90 12.74 -1.94
C VAL A 107 14.46 13.19 -2.16
N HIS A 108 13.72 13.38 -1.08
CA HIS A 108 12.41 14.00 -1.10
C HIS A 108 12.58 15.52 -1.07
N VAL A 109 12.19 16.20 -2.14
CA VAL A 109 12.11 17.66 -2.21
C VAL A 109 10.67 18.07 -1.95
N THR A 110 10.45 18.84 -0.86
CA THR A 110 9.11 19.17 -0.38
C THR A 110 8.72 20.59 -0.75
N PHE A 111 7.55 20.74 -1.38
CA PHE A 111 6.94 22.03 -1.71
C PHE A 111 5.65 22.18 -0.89
N TYR A 112 5.59 23.24 -0.09
CA TYR A 112 4.39 23.54 0.71
C TYR A 112 3.42 24.38 -0.11
N GLY A 113 2.23 23.84 -0.34
CA GLY A 113 1.10 24.52 -0.98
C GLY A 113 0.03 24.94 0.04
N LYS A 114 -1.11 25.46 -0.46
CA LYS A 114 -2.25 25.84 0.40
C LYS A 114 -2.99 24.63 1.00
N GLU A 115 -3.00 23.49 0.31
CA GLU A 115 -3.75 22.32 0.74
C GLU A 115 -2.84 21.26 1.38
N ARG A 116 -2.03 20.58 0.58
CA ARG A 116 -1.10 19.55 1.04
C ARG A 116 0.29 19.80 0.48
N PRO A 117 1.36 19.45 1.22
CA PRO A 117 2.69 19.51 0.66
C PRO A 117 2.82 18.50 -0.50
N GLU A 118 3.40 18.97 -1.61
CA GLU A 118 3.82 18.10 -2.72
C GLU A 118 5.27 17.69 -2.50
N ILE A 119 5.55 16.39 -2.67
CA ILE A 119 6.88 15.82 -2.55
C ILE A 119 7.30 15.33 -3.94
N ILE A 120 8.46 15.79 -4.40
CA ILE A 120 9.10 15.29 -5.61
C ILE A 120 10.25 14.38 -5.18
N GLU A 121 10.21 13.11 -5.59
CA GLU A 121 11.26 12.14 -5.33
C GLU A 121 12.37 12.29 -6.36
N VAL A 122 13.61 12.57 -5.91
CA VAL A 122 14.78 12.67 -6.78
C VAL A 122 15.69 11.50 -6.52
N SER A 123 15.92 10.67 -7.55
CA SER A 123 16.82 9.53 -7.53
C SER A 123 18.06 9.79 -8.40
N THR A 124 19.23 9.32 -7.95
CA THR A 124 20.43 9.30 -8.78
C THR A 124 20.37 8.13 -9.74
N PHE A 125 20.85 8.30 -10.99
CA PHE A 125 20.99 7.20 -11.94
C PHE A 125 21.80 6.05 -11.35
N ARG A 126 21.35 4.83 -11.52
CA ARG A 126 21.97 3.64 -10.94
C ARG A 126 22.42 2.68 -12.02
N ALA A 127 23.58 2.05 -11.81
CA ALA A 127 24.04 0.94 -12.62
C ALA A 127 23.48 -0.41 -12.12
N HIS A 128 23.56 -1.44 -12.95
CA HIS A 128 23.49 -2.82 -12.47
C HIS A 128 24.73 -3.08 -11.60
N ALA A 129 24.53 -3.50 -10.36
CA ALA A 129 25.62 -4.01 -9.56
C ALA A 129 26.12 -5.31 -10.20
N GLN A 130 27.44 -5.35 -10.57
CA GLN A 130 28.07 -6.60 -10.98
C GLN A 130 28.08 -7.56 -9.77
N ALA A 131 28.04 -8.87 -10.02
CA ALA A 131 27.99 -9.89 -8.98
C ALA A 131 29.07 -9.72 -7.89
N ASP A 132 30.24 -9.19 -8.28
CA ASP A 132 31.36 -8.90 -7.36
C ASP A 132 31.17 -7.63 -6.50
N GLN A 133 30.20 -6.80 -6.80
CA GLN A 133 29.94 -5.52 -6.12
C GLN A 133 28.57 -5.47 -5.43
N ALA A 134 27.71 -6.46 -5.66
CA ALA A 134 26.41 -6.57 -5.05
C ALA A 134 26.43 -7.63 -3.95
N ASP A 135 25.85 -7.30 -2.79
CA ASP A 135 25.46 -8.33 -1.83
C ASP A 135 24.29 -9.11 -2.46
N VAL A 136 24.54 -10.33 -2.92
CA VAL A 136 23.53 -11.19 -3.55
C VAL A 136 23.24 -12.36 -2.61
N ALA A 137 21.96 -12.64 -2.37
CA ALA A 137 21.53 -13.84 -1.65
C ALA A 137 21.76 -15.11 -2.49
N ALA A 138 21.77 -16.29 -1.83
CA ALA A 138 21.91 -17.59 -2.52
C ALA A 138 20.83 -17.83 -3.60
N SER A 139 19.65 -17.19 -3.46
CA SER A 139 18.55 -17.22 -4.45
C SER A 139 18.77 -16.33 -5.68
N GLY A 140 19.90 -15.59 -5.76
CA GLY A 140 20.18 -14.60 -6.82
C GLY A 140 19.58 -13.21 -6.57
N ARG A 141 18.95 -12.98 -5.39
CA ARG A 141 18.34 -11.70 -5.04
C ARG A 141 19.39 -10.66 -4.65
N ILE A 142 19.30 -9.46 -5.24
CA ILE A 142 20.17 -8.33 -4.93
C ILE A 142 19.78 -7.74 -3.56
N LEU A 143 20.71 -7.71 -2.59
CA LEU A 143 20.50 -7.20 -1.23
C LEU A 143 20.87 -5.72 -1.09
N ARG A 144 21.90 -5.25 -1.78
CA ARG A 144 22.33 -3.85 -1.84
C ARG A 144 22.67 -3.44 -3.27
N ASP A 145 22.24 -2.23 -3.68
CA ASP A 145 22.38 -1.72 -5.04
C ASP A 145 22.47 -0.18 -5.00
N ASN A 146 23.56 0.35 -4.47
CA ASN A 146 23.85 1.79 -4.46
C ASN A 146 25.03 2.13 -5.41
N VAL A 147 25.10 1.44 -6.54
CA VAL A 147 26.09 1.74 -7.56
C VAL A 147 25.50 2.80 -8.49
N TRP A 148 26.18 3.97 -8.55
CA TRP A 148 25.76 5.05 -9.44
C TRP A 148 26.16 4.72 -10.89
N GLY A 149 25.28 5.03 -11.81
CA GLY A 149 25.42 4.73 -13.22
C GLY A 149 25.11 5.90 -14.13
N ASP A 150 25.05 5.60 -15.41
CA ASP A 150 24.54 6.52 -16.41
C ASP A 150 23.04 6.31 -16.67
N GLN A 151 22.46 7.14 -17.53
CA GLN A 151 21.03 7.08 -17.86
C GLN A 151 20.64 5.76 -18.55
N VAL A 152 21.54 5.18 -19.37
CA VAL A 152 21.30 3.92 -20.07
C VAL A 152 21.24 2.77 -19.08
N GLU A 153 22.18 2.76 -18.13
CA GLU A 153 22.22 1.76 -17.07
C GLU A 153 20.97 1.87 -16.18
N ASP A 154 20.54 3.10 -15.81
CA ASP A 154 19.32 3.30 -15.03
C ASP A 154 18.06 2.83 -15.78
N ALA A 155 17.97 3.08 -17.09
CA ALA A 155 16.86 2.60 -17.91
C ALA A 155 16.83 1.07 -17.99
N THR A 156 18.00 0.42 -18.15
CA THR A 156 18.12 -1.02 -18.32
C THR A 156 17.76 -1.80 -17.04
N ARG A 157 18.02 -1.23 -15.86
CA ARG A 157 17.69 -1.89 -14.58
C ARG A 157 16.23 -1.75 -14.16
N ARG A 158 15.43 -0.87 -14.82
CA ARG A 158 14.00 -0.73 -14.52
C ARG A 158 13.24 -2.02 -14.82
N ASP A 159 12.01 -2.11 -14.33
CA ASP A 159 11.19 -3.31 -14.43
C ASP A 159 10.58 -3.51 -15.83
N PHE A 160 9.73 -2.59 -16.26
CA PHE A 160 8.96 -2.72 -17.50
C PHE A 160 9.25 -1.56 -18.45
N SER A 161 9.22 -1.86 -19.77
CA SER A 161 9.49 -0.89 -20.83
C SER A 161 8.66 0.39 -20.71
N ILE A 162 7.36 0.27 -20.38
CA ILE A 162 6.43 1.40 -20.22
C ILE A 162 6.76 2.30 -19.03
N ASN A 163 7.58 1.85 -18.07
CA ASN A 163 8.02 2.61 -16.90
C ASN A 163 9.49 3.07 -17.01
N ALA A 164 10.13 2.85 -18.17
CA ALA A 164 11.55 3.14 -18.37
C ALA A 164 11.79 4.29 -19.37
N MET A 165 10.80 5.14 -19.53
CA MET A 165 10.89 6.36 -20.35
C MET A 165 11.25 7.57 -19.49
N TYR A 166 11.97 8.53 -20.08
CA TYR A 166 12.46 9.74 -19.45
C TYR A 166 11.93 10.95 -20.21
N TYR A 167 11.28 11.87 -19.53
CA TYR A 167 10.76 13.08 -20.15
C TYR A 167 11.56 14.30 -19.69
N ASP A 168 12.08 15.04 -20.66
CA ASP A 168 12.73 16.34 -20.44
C ASP A 168 11.71 17.47 -20.65
N PRO A 169 11.27 18.17 -19.59
CA PRO A 169 10.31 19.24 -19.73
C PRO A 169 10.84 20.48 -20.48
N GLN A 170 12.17 20.69 -20.53
CA GLN A 170 12.74 21.86 -21.21
C GLN A 170 12.75 21.68 -22.73
N THR A 171 13.15 20.51 -23.20
CA THR A 171 13.21 20.20 -24.64
C THR A 171 11.92 19.57 -25.15
N GLU A 172 11.00 19.24 -24.26
CA GLU A 172 9.76 18.51 -24.54
C GLU A 172 10.00 17.22 -25.34
N VAL A 173 11.04 16.46 -24.92
CA VAL A 173 11.44 15.20 -25.56
C VAL A 173 11.29 14.05 -24.57
N VAL A 174 10.70 12.95 -25.03
CA VAL A 174 10.74 11.66 -24.33
C VAL A 174 11.91 10.83 -24.87
N LEU A 175 12.74 10.33 -23.96
CA LEU A 175 13.83 9.40 -24.27
C LEU A 175 13.38 7.98 -23.95
N ASP A 176 13.39 7.10 -24.94
CA ASP A 176 12.95 5.72 -24.84
C ASP A 176 14.07 4.78 -25.26
N TYR A 177 14.58 3.97 -24.32
CA TYR A 177 15.68 3.00 -24.55
C TYR A 177 15.17 1.58 -24.85
N HIS A 178 13.93 1.26 -24.46
CA HIS A 178 13.41 -0.12 -24.43
C HIS A 178 12.08 -0.29 -25.18
N ASN A 179 11.80 0.57 -26.15
CA ASN A 179 10.56 0.55 -26.92
C ASN A 179 9.28 0.72 -26.07
N GLY A 180 9.37 1.45 -24.94
CA GLY A 180 8.25 1.68 -24.03
C GLY A 180 7.06 2.35 -24.70
N MET A 181 7.30 3.28 -25.63
CA MET A 181 6.23 3.93 -26.41
C MET A 181 5.49 2.94 -27.33
N LYS A 182 6.23 1.99 -27.92
CA LYS A 182 5.63 0.93 -28.76
C LYS A 182 4.75 0.01 -27.91
N ASP A 183 5.27 -0.44 -26.75
CA ASP A 183 4.53 -1.31 -25.82
C ASP A 183 3.31 -0.59 -25.21
N LEU A 184 3.44 0.71 -24.89
CA LEU A 184 2.33 1.54 -24.42
C LEU A 184 1.18 1.59 -25.43
N ASN A 185 1.52 1.85 -26.72
CA ASN A 185 0.53 1.90 -27.80
C ASN A 185 -0.11 0.52 -28.07
N ALA A 186 0.67 -0.56 -27.91
CA ALA A 186 0.20 -1.93 -28.02
C ALA A 186 -0.53 -2.43 -26.76
N LYS A 187 -0.55 -1.63 -25.67
CA LYS A 187 -1.12 -1.99 -24.37
C LYS A 187 -0.51 -3.25 -23.77
N ILE A 188 0.82 -3.33 -23.78
CA ILE A 188 1.60 -4.49 -23.34
C ILE A 188 2.46 -4.12 -22.13
N ILE A 189 2.51 -5.00 -21.13
CA ILE A 189 3.48 -4.99 -20.03
C ILE A 189 4.62 -5.93 -20.40
N ARG A 190 5.76 -5.38 -20.75
CA ARG A 190 6.98 -6.15 -21.13
C ARG A 190 8.08 -5.90 -20.13
N MET A 191 8.70 -7.00 -19.63
CA MET A 191 9.90 -6.95 -18.80
C MET A 191 11.11 -6.47 -19.62
N ILE A 192 11.95 -5.65 -19.01
CA ILE A 192 13.23 -5.27 -19.59
C ILE A 192 14.27 -6.34 -19.22
N GLY A 193 14.95 -6.89 -20.22
CA GLY A 193 15.88 -8.00 -20.05
C GLY A 193 15.21 -9.37 -20.08
N GLU A 194 15.91 -10.39 -19.61
CA GLU A 194 15.41 -11.78 -19.60
C GLU A 194 14.50 -11.97 -18.37
N PRO A 195 13.21 -12.30 -18.54
CA PRO A 195 12.23 -12.30 -17.45
C PRO A 195 12.57 -13.24 -16.30
N THR A 196 13.05 -14.45 -16.57
CA THR A 196 13.42 -15.44 -15.55
C THR A 196 14.51 -14.90 -14.63
N GLN A 197 15.57 -14.32 -15.21
CA GLN A 197 16.64 -13.69 -14.45
C GLN A 197 16.13 -12.50 -13.65
N ARG A 198 15.33 -11.65 -14.27
CA ARG A 198 14.78 -10.44 -13.63
C ARG A 198 13.87 -10.75 -12.45
N TYR A 199 13.09 -11.83 -12.51
CA TYR A 199 12.27 -12.29 -11.38
C TYR A 199 13.12 -12.91 -10.27
N ARG A 200 14.22 -13.61 -10.59
CA ARG A 200 15.17 -14.10 -9.58
C ARG A 200 15.90 -12.96 -8.86
N GLU A 201 16.29 -11.90 -9.57
CA GLU A 201 16.89 -10.70 -8.98
C GLU A 201 15.93 -9.98 -8.01
N ASP A 202 14.66 -9.92 -8.36
CA ASP A 202 13.61 -9.23 -7.59
C ASP A 202 12.24 -9.87 -7.83
N PRO A 203 11.83 -10.85 -7.00
CA PRO A 203 10.55 -11.55 -7.16
C PRO A 203 9.33 -10.64 -7.06
N VAL A 204 9.44 -9.48 -6.38
CA VAL A 204 8.36 -8.49 -6.28
C VAL A 204 7.92 -7.97 -7.66
N ARG A 205 8.77 -8.07 -8.68
CA ARG A 205 8.40 -7.70 -10.07
C ARG A 205 7.23 -8.51 -10.60
N MET A 206 7.00 -9.75 -10.13
CA MET A 206 5.82 -10.55 -10.49
C MET A 206 4.53 -9.87 -10.01
N LEU A 207 4.50 -9.41 -8.75
CA LEU A 207 3.36 -8.65 -8.21
C LEU A 207 3.15 -7.33 -8.94
N ARG A 208 4.25 -6.66 -9.28
CA ARG A 208 4.21 -5.39 -10.02
C ARG A 208 3.66 -5.57 -11.43
N ALA A 209 3.99 -6.68 -12.13
CA ALA A 209 3.42 -7.00 -13.44
C ALA A 209 1.90 -7.08 -13.37
N VAL A 210 1.36 -7.86 -12.42
CA VAL A 210 -0.08 -8.00 -12.19
C VAL A 210 -0.73 -6.68 -11.82
N ARG A 211 -0.13 -5.93 -10.89
CA ARG A 211 -0.65 -4.62 -10.46
C ARG A 211 -0.69 -3.60 -11.61
N PHE A 212 0.33 -3.55 -12.45
CA PHE A 212 0.33 -2.64 -13.60
C PHE A 212 -0.67 -3.10 -14.67
N ALA A 213 -0.80 -4.40 -14.91
CA ALA A 213 -1.83 -4.93 -15.81
C ALA A 213 -3.23 -4.53 -15.35
N ALA A 214 -3.55 -4.72 -14.07
CA ALA A 214 -4.82 -4.30 -13.48
C ALA A 214 -5.05 -2.77 -13.56
N LYS A 215 -4.01 -1.98 -13.19
CA LYS A 215 -4.09 -0.50 -13.21
C LYS A 215 -4.31 0.07 -14.62
N THR A 216 -3.66 -0.49 -15.62
CA THR A 216 -3.66 0.08 -16.99
C THR A 216 -4.65 -0.61 -17.92
N GLY A 217 -5.14 -1.79 -17.57
CA GLY A 217 -5.91 -2.66 -18.46
C GLY A 217 -5.05 -3.27 -19.57
N PHE A 218 -3.71 -3.30 -19.40
CA PHE A 218 -2.78 -3.86 -20.38
C PHE A 218 -2.57 -5.35 -20.16
N VAL A 219 -2.16 -6.05 -21.23
CA VAL A 219 -1.86 -7.48 -21.18
C VAL A 219 -0.39 -7.66 -20.83
N ILE A 220 -0.08 -8.61 -19.93
CA ILE A 220 1.30 -9.02 -19.69
C ILE A 220 1.76 -9.82 -20.90
N GLU A 221 2.89 -9.42 -21.47
CA GLU A 221 3.48 -10.10 -22.62
C GLU A 221 3.84 -11.55 -22.30
N LYS A 222 3.71 -12.44 -23.31
CA LYS A 222 3.80 -13.89 -23.12
C LYS A 222 5.11 -14.33 -22.46
N ASP A 223 6.25 -13.81 -22.91
CA ASP A 223 7.56 -14.20 -22.36
C ASP A 223 7.78 -13.63 -20.94
N THR A 224 7.17 -12.47 -20.66
CA THR A 224 7.13 -11.87 -19.32
C THR A 224 6.23 -12.67 -18.38
N LEU A 225 5.12 -13.21 -18.88
CA LEU A 225 4.15 -13.97 -18.09
C LEU A 225 4.62 -15.39 -17.76
N ALA A 226 5.20 -16.08 -18.76
CA ALA A 226 5.48 -17.52 -18.69
C ALA A 226 6.30 -17.97 -17.46
N PRO A 227 7.33 -17.23 -16.96
CA PRO A 227 8.08 -17.67 -15.79
C PRO A 227 7.35 -17.43 -14.44
N ILE A 228 6.25 -16.68 -14.40
CA ILE A 228 5.63 -16.23 -13.14
C ILE A 228 5.17 -17.42 -12.32
N GLU A 229 4.45 -18.36 -12.91
CA GLU A 229 3.91 -19.52 -12.20
C GLU A 229 5.03 -20.40 -11.62
N GLN A 230 6.10 -20.63 -12.41
CA GLN A 230 7.23 -21.47 -11.99
C GLN A 230 8.09 -20.82 -10.90
N LEU A 231 8.20 -19.50 -10.91
CA LEU A 231 9.04 -18.74 -9.99
C LEU A 231 8.27 -18.13 -8.82
N GLY A 232 6.97 -18.36 -8.73
CA GLY A 232 6.11 -17.77 -7.70
C GLY A 232 6.59 -18.02 -6.27
N ASP A 233 7.20 -19.19 -6.00
CA ASP A 233 7.75 -19.53 -4.68
C ASP A 233 8.85 -18.58 -4.20
N LEU A 234 9.58 -17.93 -5.13
CA LEU A 234 10.60 -16.94 -4.76
C LEU A 234 10.03 -15.72 -4.01
N ILE A 235 8.73 -15.50 -4.05
CA ILE A 235 8.06 -14.43 -3.28
C ILE A 235 8.23 -14.65 -1.77
N GLN A 236 8.31 -15.90 -1.31
CA GLN A 236 8.53 -16.24 0.09
C GLN A 236 9.92 -15.79 0.60
N ASP A 237 10.90 -15.63 -0.29
CA ASP A 237 12.22 -15.12 0.05
C ASP A 237 12.26 -13.58 0.19
N VAL A 238 11.17 -12.89 -0.14
CA VAL A 238 11.09 -11.43 -0.01
C VAL A 238 10.87 -11.07 1.47
N PRO A 239 11.60 -10.07 2.02
CA PRO A 239 11.34 -9.62 3.37
C PRO A 239 9.88 -9.22 3.57
N SER A 240 9.24 -9.71 4.64
CA SER A 240 7.81 -9.52 4.92
C SER A 240 7.37 -8.04 4.90
N SER A 241 8.22 -7.12 5.38
CA SER A 241 7.94 -5.67 5.31
C SER A 241 7.87 -5.13 3.88
N ARG A 242 8.72 -5.64 2.98
CA ARG A 242 8.71 -5.24 1.58
C ARG A 242 7.52 -5.85 0.83
N LEU A 243 7.21 -7.11 1.12
CA LEU A 243 6.04 -7.80 0.59
C LEU A 243 4.76 -7.05 1.02
N PHE A 244 4.66 -6.68 2.30
CA PHE A 244 3.58 -5.87 2.83
C PHE A 244 3.40 -4.54 2.08
N ASP A 245 4.49 -3.81 1.82
CA ASP A 245 4.44 -2.55 1.08
C ASP A 245 3.91 -2.73 -0.35
N GLU A 246 4.30 -3.80 -1.06
CA GLU A 246 3.79 -4.05 -2.41
C GLU A 246 2.34 -4.54 -2.42
N ILE A 247 1.93 -5.36 -1.46
CA ILE A 247 0.52 -5.76 -1.26
C ILE A 247 -0.32 -4.51 -0.97
N LEU A 248 0.15 -3.62 -0.11
CA LEU A 248 -0.55 -2.39 0.18
C LEU A 248 -0.70 -1.49 -1.06
N LYS A 249 0.36 -1.36 -1.88
CA LYS A 249 0.28 -0.64 -3.17
C LYS A 249 -0.70 -1.29 -4.15
N LEU A 250 -0.82 -2.61 -4.13
CA LEU A 250 -1.76 -3.36 -4.95
C LEU A 250 -3.19 -3.06 -4.52
N LEU A 251 -3.49 -3.20 -3.22
CA LEU A 251 -4.81 -2.97 -2.63
C LEU A 251 -5.25 -1.49 -2.65
N MET A 252 -4.30 -0.54 -2.71
CA MET A 252 -4.56 0.90 -2.76
C MET A 252 -4.31 1.50 -4.15
N SER A 253 -4.32 0.68 -5.20
CA SER A 253 -4.08 1.12 -6.58
C SER A 253 -5.27 1.84 -7.23
N GLY A 254 -6.48 1.68 -6.68
CA GLY A 254 -7.74 2.03 -7.33
C GLY A 254 -8.24 0.95 -8.31
N HIS A 255 -7.59 -0.23 -8.28
CA HIS A 255 -7.90 -1.43 -9.07
C HIS A 255 -7.62 -2.70 -8.25
N ALA A 256 -8.00 -2.68 -6.97
CA ALA A 256 -7.65 -3.71 -6.01
C ALA A 256 -8.25 -5.06 -6.37
N TRP A 257 -9.57 -5.11 -6.64
CA TRP A 257 -10.22 -6.36 -7.00
C TRP A 257 -9.66 -6.95 -8.30
N ALA A 258 -9.48 -6.14 -9.35
CA ALA A 258 -8.86 -6.59 -10.59
C ALA A 258 -7.43 -7.11 -10.40
N SER A 259 -6.71 -6.57 -9.42
CA SER A 259 -5.38 -7.08 -9.06
C SER A 259 -5.43 -8.44 -8.38
N ILE A 260 -6.41 -8.69 -7.50
CA ILE A 260 -6.64 -10.01 -6.87
C ILE A 260 -6.99 -11.05 -7.95
N GLU A 261 -7.94 -10.76 -8.85
CA GLU A 261 -8.27 -11.63 -9.99
C GLU A 261 -7.04 -11.89 -10.89
N GLY A 262 -6.20 -10.86 -11.05
CA GLY A 262 -4.95 -11.00 -11.81
C GLY A 262 -3.95 -11.93 -11.13
N LEU A 263 -3.82 -11.87 -9.79
CA LEU A 263 -2.97 -12.80 -9.03
C LEU A 263 -3.46 -14.25 -9.13
N GLU A 264 -4.78 -14.46 -9.08
CA GLU A 264 -5.40 -15.75 -9.26
C GLU A 264 -5.08 -16.34 -10.65
N LYS A 265 -5.32 -15.55 -11.71
CA LYS A 265 -5.06 -15.97 -13.11
C LYS A 265 -3.62 -16.40 -13.39
N VAL A 266 -2.65 -15.85 -12.67
CA VAL A 266 -1.22 -16.18 -12.84
C VAL A 266 -0.69 -17.15 -11.80
N GLY A 267 -1.58 -17.72 -10.94
CA GLY A 267 -1.20 -18.71 -9.93
C GLY A 267 -0.37 -18.16 -8.76
N LEU A 268 -0.37 -16.83 -8.53
CA LEU A 268 0.39 -16.21 -7.45
C LEU A 268 -0.38 -16.09 -6.13
N HIS A 269 -1.70 -16.26 -6.13
CA HIS A 269 -2.54 -16.06 -4.96
C HIS A 269 -2.18 -16.99 -3.80
N HIS A 270 -1.86 -18.27 -4.07
CA HIS A 270 -1.40 -19.24 -3.06
C HIS A 270 -0.04 -18.90 -2.44
N LYS A 271 0.80 -18.14 -3.16
CA LYS A 271 2.20 -17.91 -2.80
C LYS A 271 2.42 -16.64 -1.98
N ILE A 272 1.46 -15.70 -2.04
CA ILE A 272 1.64 -14.36 -1.48
C ILE A 272 1.00 -14.25 -0.12
N LEU A 273 -0.25 -14.63 -0.04
CA LEU A 273 -1.06 -14.63 1.15
C LEU A 273 -1.97 -15.86 1.08
N PRO A 274 -1.76 -16.86 1.96
CA PRO A 274 -2.72 -17.94 2.14
C PRO A 274 -4.15 -17.42 2.35
N LEU A 275 -4.27 -16.22 2.93
CA LEU A 275 -5.51 -15.48 3.10
C LEU A 275 -6.26 -15.21 1.78
N ILE A 276 -5.55 -14.90 0.68
CA ILE A 276 -6.22 -14.64 -0.62
C ILE A 276 -6.87 -15.93 -1.15
N GLU A 277 -6.21 -17.06 -0.98
CA GLU A 277 -6.77 -18.36 -1.36
C GLU A 277 -8.04 -18.66 -0.57
N VAL A 278 -8.00 -18.49 0.76
CA VAL A 278 -9.17 -18.69 1.63
C VAL A 278 -10.32 -17.75 1.27
N ILE A 279 -10.01 -16.49 0.93
CA ILE A 279 -11.01 -15.51 0.50
C ILE A 279 -11.67 -15.94 -0.82
N LEU A 280 -10.90 -16.45 -1.78
CA LEU A 280 -11.40 -16.84 -3.11
C LEU A 280 -12.13 -18.20 -3.11
N SER A 281 -11.90 -19.05 -2.11
CA SER A 281 -12.52 -20.36 -2.00
C SER A 281 -13.90 -20.36 -1.30
N ASP A 282 -14.28 -19.25 -0.66
CA ASP A 282 -15.54 -19.10 0.09
C ASP A 282 -16.36 -17.94 -0.49
N GLU A 283 -17.61 -18.22 -0.93
CA GLU A 283 -18.45 -17.22 -1.62
C GLU A 283 -18.80 -16.01 -0.74
N ASP A 284 -19.11 -16.23 0.54
CA ASP A 284 -19.48 -15.15 1.47
C ASP A 284 -18.28 -14.27 1.80
N ARG A 285 -17.12 -14.89 2.05
CA ARG A 285 -15.84 -14.17 2.23
C ARG A 285 -15.48 -13.37 0.99
N THR A 286 -15.61 -13.99 -0.19
CA THR A 286 -15.37 -13.33 -1.48
C THR A 286 -16.28 -12.14 -1.66
N ALA A 287 -17.58 -12.25 -1.41
CA ALA A 287 -18.55 -11.16 -1.56
C ALA A 287 -18.23 -9.99 -0.65
N PHE A 288 -17.90 -10.26 0.63
CA PHE A 288 -17.53 -9.24 1.62
C PHE A 288 -16.26 -8.50 1.23
N VAL A 289 -15.18 -9.23 0.93
CA VAL A 289 -13.89 -8.65 0.55
C VAL A 289 -13.98 -7.90 -0.77
N LYS A 290 -14.63 -8.47 -1.78
CA LYS A 290 -14.85 -7.82 -3.07
C LYS A 290 -15.55 -6.49 -2.90
N LYS A 291 -16.65 -6.45 -2.14
CA LYS A 291 -17.39 -5.21 -1.88
C LYS A 291 -16.54 -4.16 -1.18
N SER A 292 -15.71 -4.58 -0.20
CA SER A 292 -14.76 -3.69 0.48
C SER A 292 -13.73 -3.09 -0.47
N LEU A 293 -13.16 -3.92 -1.36
CA LEU A 293 -12.15 -3.48 -2.32
C LEU A 293 -12.75 -2.57 -3.40
N GLU A 294 -13.96 -2.86 -3.89
CA GLU A 294 -14.69 -1.99 -4.81
C GLU A 294 -14.97 -0.61 -4.20
N ASN A 295 -15.46 -0.57 -2.95
CA ASN A 295 -15.68 0.68 -2.22
C ASN A 295 -14.36 1.45 -2.01
N THR A 296 -13.27 0.74 -1.79
CA THR A 296 -11.92 1.32 -1.67
C THR A 296 -11.46 1.93 -2.98
N ASP A 297 -11.62 1.21 -4.10
CA ASP A 297 -11.25 1.68 -5.43
C ASP A 297 -12.04 2.93 -5.82
N GLU A 298 -13.32 2.99 -5.51
CA GLU A 298 -14.17 4.16 -5.73
C GLU A 298 -13.71 5.37 -4.90
N ARG A 299 -13.35 5.15 -3.62
CA ARG A 299 -12.80 6.21 -2.76
C ARG A 299 -11.49 6.76 -3.30
N ILE A 300 -10.59 5.89 -3.78
CA ILE A 300 -9.31 6.30 -4.36
C ILE A 300 -9.53 7.10 -5.64
N LYS A 301 -10.42 6.64 -6.53
CA LYS A 301 -10.78 7.34 -7.77
C LYS A 301 -11.39 8.72 -7.51
N SER A 302 -12.14 8.86 -6.40
CA SER A 302 -12.71 10.15 -5.97
C SER A 302 -11.78 10.99 -5.09
N GLY A 303 -10.48 10.63 -4.98
CA GLY A 303 -9.48 11.38 -4.21
C GLY A 303 -9.66 11.35 -2.70
N LYS A 304 -10.51 10.46 -2.18
CA LYS A 304 -10.77 10.31 -0.74
C LYS A 304 -9.68 9.45 -0.08
N PRO A 305 -9.32 9.74 1.17
CA PRO A 305 -8.32 8.95 1.90
C PRO A 305 -8.82 7.54 2.20
N VAL A 306 -7.91 6.57 2.16
CA VAL A 306 -8.13 5.17 2.51
C VAL A 306 -7.20 4.76 3.64
N SER A 307 -7.68 3.93 4.56
CA SER A 307 -6.90 3.40 5.69
C SER A 307 -6.44 1.97 5.39
N ALA A 308 -5.13 1.73 5.49
CA ALA A 308 -4.58 0.37 5.42
C ALA A 308 -5.13 -0.53 6.53
N GLY A 309 -5.28 -0.01 7.76
CA GLY A 309 -5.88 -0.75 8.86
C GLY A 309 -7.32 -1.18 8.57
N PHE A 310 -8.12 -0.32 7.90
CA PHE A 310 -9.47 -0.70 7.48
C PHE A 310 -9.45 -1.83 6.44
N LEU A 311 -8.60 -1.74 5.43
CA LEU A 311 -8.47 -2.78 4.40
C LEU A 311 -8.10 -4.13 5.01
N PHE A 312 -7.06 -4.18 5.84
CA PHE A 312 -6.68 -5.43 6.50
C PHE A 312 -7.73 -5.92 7.50
N ALA A 313 -8.47 -5.00 8.15
CA ALA A 313 -9.61 -5.39 8.98
C ALA A 313 -10.69 -6.11 8.17
N THR A 314 -10.93 -5.72 6.91
CA THR A 314 -11.89 -6.41 6.06
C THR A 314 -11.37 -7.75 5.54
N LEU A 315 -10.10 -7.83 5.17
CA LEU A 315 -9.50 -9.07 4.69
C LEU A 315 -9.49 -10.18 5.75
N LEU A 316 -9.24 -9.83 7.02
CA LEU A 316 -9.06 -10.77 8.12
C LEU A 316 -10.32 -10.95 8.99
N TRP A 317 -11.45 -10.34 8.62
CA TRP A 317 -12.65 -10.36 9.45
C TRP A 317 -13.20 -11.76 9.69
N HIS A 318 -13.30 -12.56 8.65
CA HIS A 318 -13.85 -13.92 8.75
C HIS A 318 -12.94 -14.85 9.59
N ASP A 319 -11.63 -14.66 9.51
CA ASP A 319 -10.69 -15.40 10.38
C ASP A 319 -10.90 -15.05 11.86
N VAL A 320 -11.17 -13.75 12.14
CA VAL A 320 -11.50 -13.30 13.50
C VAL A 320 -12.85 -13.90 13.95
N GLN A 321 -13.86 -13.95 13.09
CA GLN A 321 -15.17 -14.51 13.43
C GLN A 321 -15.06 -16.01 13.72
N GLU A 322 -14.36 -16.74 12.89
CA GLU A 322 -14.14 -18.18 13.07
C GLU A 322 -13.40 -18.47 14.39
N ALA A 323 -12.31 -17.77 14.64
CA ALA A 323 -11.57 -17.90 15.89
C ALA A 323 -12.43 -17.48 17.09
N TRP A 324 -13.26 -16.45 16.95
CA TRP A 324 -14.14 -15.98 18.01
C TRP A 324 -15.18 -17.05 18.40
N VAL A 325 -15.87 -17.63 17.41
CA VAL A 325 -16.80 -18.75 17.64
C VAL A 325 -16.10 -19.94 18.31
N ASN A 326 -14.88 -20.26 17.88
CA ASN A 326 -14.10 -21.34 18.47
C ASN A 326 -13.80 -21.09 19.94
N PHE A 327 -13.41 -19.86 20.33
CA PHE A 327 -13.18 -19.51 21.74
C PHE A 327 -14.48 -19.47 22.56
N GLU A 328 -15.60 -19.02 22.02
CA GLU A 328 -16.89 -19.07 22.71
C GLU A 328 -17.33 -20.52 22.99
N ASN A 329 -17.07 -21.46 22.08
CA ASN A 329 -17.33 -22.89 22.27
C ASN A 329 -16.51 -23.51 23.42
N THR A 330 -15.42 -22.87 23.83
CA THR A 330 -14.68 -23.26 25.05
C THR A 330 -15.27 -22.67 26.34
N SER A 331 -16.48 -22.14 26.29
CA SER A 331 -17.16 -21.44 27.41
C SER A 331 -16.49 -20.12 27.82
N MET A 332 -15.67 -19.52 26.97
CA MET A 332 -15.12 -18.19 27.20
C MET A 332 -16.21 -17.13 27.01
N PRO A 333 -16.34 -16.10 27.87
CA PRO A 333 -17.29 -15.01 27.65
C PRO A 333 -17.00 -14.25 26.35
N ALA A 334 -18.02 -13.80 25.62
CA ALA A 334 -17.95 -13.23 24.29
C ALA A 334 -16.87 -12.13 24.10
N VAL A 335 -16.73 -11.20 25.05
CA VAL A 335 -15.74 -10.10 24.91
C VAL A 335 -14.30 -10.62 25.09
N PRO A 336 -13.93 -11.39 26.13
CA PRO A 336 -12.65 -12.06 26.21
C PRO A 336 -12.36 -12.97 25.01
N ALA A 337 -13.34 -13.73 24.52
CA ALA A 337 -13.22 -14.60 23.36
C ALA A 337 -12.85 -13.80 22.09
N LEU A 338 -13.50 -12.65 21.84
CA LEU A 338 -13.15 -11.77 20.74
C LEU A 338 -11.71 -11.25 20.84
N HIS A 339 -11.27 -10.85 22.03
CA HIS A 339 -9.87 -10.38 22.20
C HIS A 339 -8.87 -11.52 21.93
N ALA A 340 -9.15 -12.72 22.43
CA ALA A 340 -8.31 -13.90 22.17
C ALA A 340 -8.26 -14.27 20.68
N ALA A 341 -9.40 -14.19 20.00
CA ALA A 341 -9.50 -14.40 18.55
C ALA A 341 -8.64 -13.40 17.76
N ILE A 342 -8.73 -12.11 18.11
CA ILE A 342 -7.93 -11.08 17.48
C ILE A 342 -6.43 -11.32 17.69
N ASP A 343 -6.03 -11.68 18.90
CA ASP A 343 -4.62 -11.97 19.22
C ASP A 343 -4.11 -13.19 18.44
N GLN A 344 -4.92 -14.24 18.32
CA GLN A 344 -4.60 -15.42 17.52
C GLN A 344 -4.43 -15.09 16.04
N VAL A 345 -5.34 -14.31 15.45
CA VAL A 345 -5.25 -13.90 14.04
C VAL A 345 -4.01 -13.07 13.80
N PHE A 346 -3.68 -12.12 14.66
CA PHE A 346 -2.45 -11.34 14.53
C PHE A 346 -1.20 -12.23 14.62
N GLU A 347 -1.18 -13.20 15.54
CA GLU A 347 -0.04 -14.10 15.67
C GLU A 347 0.16 -14.95 14.41
N ASN A 348 -0.92 -15.50 13.86
CA ASN A 348 -0.89 -16.29 12.63
C ASN A 348 -0.40 -15.47 11.41
N GLN A 349 -0.66 -14.15 11.38
CA GLN A 349 -0.25 -13.29 10.26
C GLN A 349 1.18 -12.75 10.37
N LYS A 350 1.83 -12.84 11.54
CA LYS A 350 3.20 -12.29 11.73
C LYS A 350 4.25 -12.90 10.81
N GLU A 351 4.12 -14.17 10.49
CA GLU A 351 5.08 -14.88 9.62
C GLU A 351 4.99 -14.40 8.18
N PHE A 352 3.78 -14.03 7.73
CA PHE A 352 3.51 -13.71 6.33
C PHE A 352 3.49 -12.20 6.06
N LEU A 353 2.98 -11.40 7.01
CA LEU A 353 2.78 -9.97 6.86
C LEU A 353 3.58 -9.20 7.92
N GLY A 354 4.61 -8.49 7.50
CA GLY A 354 5.33 -7.54 8.36
C GLY A 354 4.49 -6.31 8.68
N MET A 355 3.29 -6.52 9.24
CA MET A 355 2.33 -5.45 9.52
C MET A 355 2.84 -4.51 10.62
N GLN A 356 2.66 -3.22 10.42
CA GLN A 356 3.06 -2.22 11.42
C GLN A 356 2.03 -2.17 12.55
N ARG A 357 2.47 -2.08 13.81
CA ARG A 357 1.62 -2.03 15.02
C ARG A 357 0.48 -1.03 14.96
N ARG A 358 0.65 0.09 14.26
CA ARG A 358 -0.43 1.09 14.10
C ARG A 358 -1.64 0.53 13.35
N HIS A 359 -1.42 -0.35 12.35
CA HIS A 359 -2.50 -0.97 11.60
C HIS A 359 -3.21 -2.04 12.43
N GLU A 360 -2.46 -2.83 13.23
CA GLU A 360 -3.04 -3.77 14.19
C GLU A 360 -3.94 -3.06 15.21
N ALA A 361 -3.50 -1.90 15.74
CA ALA A 361 -4.31 -1.09 16.64
C ALA A 361 -5.61 -0.61 16.00
N ASP A 362 -5.55 -0.10 14.76
CA ASP A 362 -6.73 0.34 14.02
C ASP A 362 -7.71 -0.82 13.77
N MET A 363 -7.21 -1.99 13.37
CA MET A 363 -8.02 -3.19 13.14
C MET A 363 -8.71 -3.66 14.41
N ARG A 364 -7.95 -3.75 15.51
CA ARG A 364 -8.49 -4.14 16.83
C ARG A 364 -9.63 -3.24 17.27
N GLU A 365 -9.49 -1.93 17.09
CA GLU A 365 -10.54 -0.97 17.43
C GLU A 365 -11.80 -1.15 16.57
N ILE A 366 -11.64 -1.36 15.26
CA ILE A 366 -12.75 -1.61 14.33
C ILE A 366 -13.52 -2.86 14.76
N TRP A 367 -12.82 -3.98 14.98
CA TRP A 367 -13.44 -5.26 15.33
C TRP A 367 -14.10 -5.28 16.71
N THR A 368 -13.44 -4.72 17.73
CA THR A 368 -14.00 -4.69 19.08
C THR A 368 -15.21 -3.75 19.22
N MET A 369 -15.41 -2.83 18.27
CA MET A 369 -16.61 -2.01 18.21
C MET A 369 -17.81 -2.74 17.60
N GLN A 370 -17.61 -3.79 16.75
CA GLN A 370 -18.71 -4.43 16.06
C GLN A 370 -19.81 -4.94 17.01
N PRO A 371 -19.52 -5.78 18.03
CA PRO A 371 -20.56 -6.23 18.97
C PRO A 371 -21.16 -5.09 19.83
N ARG A 372 -20.47 -3.96 19.92
CA ARG A 372 -21.01 -2.78 20.61
C ARG A 372 -22.00 -2.00 19.74
N LEU A 373 -21.76 -1.95 18.43
CA LEU A 373 -22.66 -1.34 17.45
C LEU A 373 -23.96 -2.15 17.31
N GLU A 374 -23.93 -3.45 17.55
CA GLU A 374 -25.16 -4.27 17.60
C GLU A 374 -26.00 -3.98 18.84
N LYS A 375 -25.39 -3.50 19.96
CA LYS A 375 -26.07 -3.16 21.22
C LYS A 375 -26.50 -1.70 21.27
N ARG A 376 -27.69 -1.40 20.74
CA ARG A 376 -28.25 -0.04 20.65
C ARG A 376 -28.99 0.41 21.90
N VAL A 377 -28.48 0.12 23.11
CA VAL A 377 -29.22 0.36 24.38
C VAL A 377 -28.47 1.27 25.34
N GLY A 378 -29.22 2.00 26.18
CA GLY A 378 -28.70 2.86 27.24
C GLY A 378 -27.90 4.06 26.71
N ARG A 379 -26.76 4.37 27.34
CA ARG A 379 -25.86 5.47 26.93
C ARG A 379 -24.79 5.07 25.96
N TYR A 380 -24.76 3.82 25.52
CA TYR A 380 -23.72 3.30 24.62
C TYR A 380 -23.66 4.04 23.28
N PRO A 381 -24.77 4.26 22.56
CA PRO A 381 -24.71 4.91 21.26
C PRO A 381 -24.10 6.31 21.32
N TYR A 382 -24.46 7.11 22.31
CA TYR A 382 -23.90 8.47 22.49
C TYR A 382 -22.39 8.46 22.71
N ARG A 383 -21.87 7.50 23.47
CA ARG A 383 -20.42 7.36 23.70
C ARG A 383 -19.66 6.82 22.49
N LEU A 384 -20.31 5.96 21.70
CA LEU A 384 -19.67 5.39 20.51
C LEU A 384 -19.45 6.44 19.43
N VAL A 385 -20.42 7.31 19.17
CA VAL A 385 -20.28 8.37 18.14
C VAL A 385 -19.20 9.41 18.48
N GLU A 386 -18.84 9.55 19.76
CA GLU A 386 -17.77 10.43 20.23
C GLU A 386 -16.37 9.79 20.07
N SER A 387 -16.30 8.47 19.80
CA SER A 387 -15.03 7.78 19.64
C SER A 387 -14.30 8.22 18.35
N PRO A 388 -13.00 8.50 18.41
CA PRO A 388 -12.21 8.87 17.22
C PRO A 388 -12.24 7.80 16.11
N LYS A 389 -12.49 6.53 16.46
CA LYS A 389 -12.56 5.41 15.52
C LYS A 389 -13.99 5.02 15.12
N PHE A 390 -15.00 5.72 15.63
CA PHE A 390 -16.39 5.44 15.31
C PHE A 390 -16.63 5.38 13.79
N LYS A 391 -16.16 6.38 13.05
CA LYS A 391 -16.38 6.44 11.61
C LYS A 391 -15.88 5.19 10.88
N ALA A 392 -14.69 4.69 11.23
CA ALA A 392 -14.14 3.48 10.61
C ALA A 392 -14.95 2.23 11.00
N ALA A 393 -15.32 2.09 12.27
CA ALA A 393 -16.14 0.97 12.75
C ALA A 393 -17.56 1.00 12.16
N TYR A 394 -18.13 2.20 11.99
CA TYR A 394 -19.41 2.40 11.33
C TYR A 394 -19.37 2.06 9.83
N ASP A 395 -18.34 2.51 9.09
CA ASP A 395 -18.17 2.13 7.69
C ASP A 395 -18.02 0.61 7.53
N PHE A 396 -17.35 -0.03 8.49
CA PHE A 396 -17.24 -1.49 8.55
C PHE A 396 -18.61 -2.17 8.83
N LEU A 397 -19.40 -1.63 9.77
CA LEU A 397 -20.76 -2.08 10.02
C LEU A 397 -21.64 -1.97 8.75
N LEU A 398 -21.56 -0.85 8.03
CA LEU A 398 -22.31 -0.67 6.78
C LEU A 398 -21.90 -1.70 5.72
N LEU A 399 -20.61 -2.08 5.66
CA LEU A 399 -20.14 -3.14 4.77
C LEU A 399 -20.79 -4.48 5.13
N ARG A 400 -20.84 -4.86 6.42
CA ARG A 400 -21.53 -6.06 6.93
C ARG A 400 -23.01 -6.06 6.58
N CYS A 401 -23.67 -4.89 6.64
CA CYS A 401 -25.06 -4.73 6.19
C CYS A 401 -25.20 -4.92 4.67
N GLN A 402 -24.31 -4.34 3.88
CA GLN A 402 -24.34 -4.43 2.41
C GLN A 402 -24.15 -5.85 1.90
N THR A 403 -23.43 -6.69 2.64
CA THR A 403 -23.20 -8.10 2.32
C THR A 403 -24.16 -9.05 3.04
N GLN A 404 -25.20 -8.51 3.68
CA GLN A 404 -26.24 -9.27 4.38
C GLN A 404 -25.73 -10.15 5.55
N GLU A 405 -24.53 -9.87 6.05
CA GLU A 405 -23.98 -10.52 7.25
C GLU A 405 -24.80 -10.13 8.51
N ILE A 406 -25.27 -8.91 8.55
CA ILE A 406 -26.15 -8.39 9.59
C ILE A 406 -27.31 -7.61 8.97
N ASP A 407 -28.39 -7.46 9.74
CA ASP A 407 -29.59 -6.75 9.32
C ASP A 407 -29.27 -5.31 8.85
N PRO A 408 -29.65 -4.91 7.62
CA PRO A 408 -29.48 -3.57 7.09
C PRO A 408 -30.13 -2.47 7.95
N GLU A 409 -31.20 -2.79 8.71
CA GLU A 409 -31.84 -1.85 9.61
C GLU A 409 -30.90 -1.34 10.71
N ILE A 410 -29.92 -2.15 11.12
CA ILE A 410 -28.91 -1.74 12.10
C ILE A 410 -28.03 -0.62 11.51
N GLY A 411 -27.61 -0.78 10.26
CA GLY A 411 -26.80 0.22 9.57
C GLY A 411 -27.56 1.52 9.35
N GLN A 412 -28.86 1.44 8.95
CA GLN A 412 -29.71 2.61 8.79
C GLN A 412 -29.92 3.34 10.12
N TRP A 413 -30.22 2.60 11.19
CA TRP A 413 -30.37 3.17 12.52
C TRP A 413 -29.14 3.97 12.98
N TRP A 414 -27.92 3.45 12.74
CA TRP A 414 -26.69 4.16 13.08
C TRP A 414 -26.43 5.37 12.18
N THR A 415 -26.88 5.32 10.93
CA THR A 415 -26.83 6.46 10.01
C THR A 415 -27.67 7.61 10.55
N ASP A 416 -28.92 7.31 10.88
CA ASP A 416 -29.88 8.29 11.39
C ASP A 416 -29.44 8.82 12.77
N PHE A 417 -28.94 7.94 13.65
CA PHE A 417 -28.46 8.33 14.96
C PHE A 417 -27.22 9.24 14.89
N TRP A 418 -26.27 8.95 13.99
CA TRP A 418 -25.04 9.72 13.85
C TRP A 418 -25.27 11.08 13.21
N GLN A 419 -26.12 11.14 12.19
CA GLN A 419 -26.42 12.38 11.44
C GLN A 419 -27.54 13.21 12.09
N GLY A 420 -28.33 12.58 12.93
CA GLY A 420 -29.49 13.21 13.56
C GLY A 420 -29.15 14.18 14.68
N ASP A 421 -30.11 15.05 14.95
CA ASP A 421 -30.11 15.92 16.12
C ASP A 421 -30.49 15.18 17.43
N ASP A 422 -30.50 15.88 18.55
CA ASP A 422 -30.77 15.28 19.84
C ASP A 422 -32.21 14.75 19.97
N LEU A 423 -33.19 15.34 19.24
CA LEU A 423 -34.57 14.88 19.23
C LEU A 423 -34.70 13.55 18.49
N LEU A 424 -34.12 13.44 17.29
CA LEU A 424 -34.14 12.21 16.52
C LEU A 424 -33.39 11.09 17.27
N ARG A 425 -32.25 11.38 17.89
CA ARG A 425 -31.50 10.42 18.70
C ARG A 425 -32.32 9.88 19.87
N ALA A 426 -33.06 10.76 20.54
CA ALA A 426 -33.92 10.36 21.65
C ALA A 426 -35.07 9.46 21.18
N ASP A 427 -35.70 9.79 20.04
CA ASP A 427 -36.79 8.99 19.46
C ASP A 427 -36.27 7.60 19.02
N LEU A 428 -35.16 7.51 18.32
CA LEU A 428 -34.51 6.24 17.94
C LEU A 428 -34.20 5.36 19.16
N MET A 429 -33.77 5.96 20.26
CA MET A 429 -33.53 5.24 21.53
C MET A 429 -34.81 4.72 22.19
N LEU A 430 -35.92 5.43 22.03
CA LEU A 430 -37.24 4.98 22.52
C LEU A 430 -37.77 3.81 21.68
N GLN A 431 -37.62 3.88 20.35
CA GLN A 431 -38.02 2.80 19.43
C GLN A 431 -37.34 1.48 19.76
N VAL A 432 -36.01 1.51 20.00
CA VAL A 432 -35.23 0.29 20.37
C VAL A 432 -35.73 -0.30 21.71
N LYS A 433 -36.11 0.53 22.69
CA LYS A 433 -36.64 0.02 23.95
C LYS A 433 -38.00 -0.71 23.81
N ASN A 434 -38.78 -0.29 22.82
CA ASN A 434 -40.14 -0.79 22.59
C ASN A 434 -40.19 -2.00 21.65
N THR A 435 -39.04 -2.36 21.02
CA THR A 435 -38.96 -3.52 20.13
C THR A 435 -38.90 -4.81 20.96
N PRO A 436 -39.90 -5.74 20.85
CA PRO A 436 -39.86 -7.02 21.54
C PRO A 436 -38.63 -7.83 21.10
N GLY A 437 -37.70 -8.11 22.00
CA GLY A 437 -36.46 -8.85 21.72
C GLY A 437 -35.16 -8.03 21.89
N ALA A 438 -35.22 -6.70 21.96
CA ALA A 438 -34.03 -5.87 22.25
C ALA A 438 -33.56 -6.00 23.73
N ALA A 439 -34.38 -6.57 24.60
CA ALA A 439 -34.04 -6.92 25.98
C ALA A 439 -33.41 -8.33 26.07
N GLY A 440 -32.53 -8.70 25.14
CA GLY A 440 -31.81 -9.95 25.17
C GLY A 440 -30.94 -10.06 26.41
N SER A 441 -31.33 -11.00 27.30
CA SER A 441 -30.56 -11.56 28.43
C SER A 441 -29.94 -10.54 29.39
N SER A 442 -30.78 -9.78 30.12
CA SER A 442 -30.37 -9.37 31.44
C SER A 442 -30.33 -10.64 32.33
N SER A 443 -29.17 -11.21 32.51
CA SER A 443 -28.93 -12.12 33.62
C SER A 443 -29.45 -11.42 34.87
N ALA A 444 -30.45 -12.04 35.54
CA ALA A 444 -31.06 -11.57 36.76
C ALA A 444 -29.99 -11.07 37.75
N PRO A 445 -30.24 -9.99 38.49
CA PRO A 445 -29.25 -9.50 39.43
C PRO A 445 -29.01 -10.60 40.47
N LYS A 446 -27.86 -11.24 40.44
CA LYS A 446 -27.41 -12.11 41.55
C LYS A 446 -27.42 -11.28 42.79
N LYS A 447 -28.39 -11.56 43.69
CA LYS A 447 -28.47 -10.96 45.03
C LYS A 447 -27.08 -11.01 45.66
N ARG A 448 -26.55 -9.84 45.92
CA ARG A 448 -25.30 -9.61 46.61
C ARG A 448 -25.40 -10.23 48.01
N ARG A 449 -24.89 -11.47 48.18
CA ARG A 449 -24.81 -12.18 49.43
C ARG A 449 -23.99 -11.34 50.42
N ARG A 450 -24.68 -10.71 51.38
CA ARG A 450 -24.07 -9.94 52.48
C ARG A 450 -23.11 -10.83 53.20
N ARG A 451 -21.83 -10.62 53.04
CA ARG A 451 -20.76 -11.34 53.75
C ARG A 451 -20.83 -10.89 55.22
N THR A 452 -21.46 -11.72 56.07
CA THR A 452 -21.38 -11.60 57.49
C THR A 452 -19.95 -11.86 57.95
N ARG A 453 -19.37 -10.85 58.54
CA ARG A 453 -18.04 -10.85 59.11
C ARG A 453 -18.09 -11.76 60.34
N SER A 454 -17.59 -13.01 60.24
CA SER A 454 -17.36 -13.87 61.44
C SER A 454 -16.17 -13.32 62.22
N LYS A 455 -16.43 -13.00 63.50
CA LYS A 455 -15.38 -12.65 64.46
C LYS A 455 -14.45 -13.84 64.63
N ALA A 456 -13.19 -13.70 64.31
CA ALA A 456 -12.15 -14.66 64.65
C ALA A 456 -11.95 -14.65 66.17
N ALA A 457 -12.08 -15.82 66.81
CA ALA A 457 -11.71 -16.07 68.19
C ALA A 457 -10.17 -16.12 68.28
N LYS A 458 -9.62 -15.51 69.31
CA LYS A 458 -8.21 -15.55 69.69
C LYS A 458 -7.81 -16.96 70.16
N PRO A 459 -6.66 -17.48 69.81
CA PRO A 459 -6.15 -18.71 70.42
C PRO A 459 -5.65 -18.41 71.85
N VAL A 460 -6.09 -19.24 72.80
CA VAL A 460 -5.55 -19.33 74.17
C VAL A 460 -4.18 -20.01 74.12
N VAL A 461 -3.20 -19.36 74.71
CA VAL A 461 -1.88 -19.96 74.99
C VAL A 461 -1.98 -20.73 76.25
N GLU A 462 -1.86 -22.02 76.21
CA GLU A 462 -1.66 -22.86 77.35
C GLU A 462 -0.14 -23.09 77.53
N GLN A 463 0.38 -22.61 78.68
CA GLN A 463 1.69 -22.97 79.22
C GLN A 463 1.56 -24.27 79.97
N THR A 464 2.39 -25.25 79.67
CA THR A 464 2.72 -26.33 80.56
C THR A 464 4.19 -26.68 80.45
N ASN A 465 4.87 -26.55 81.59
CA ASN A 465 6.10 -27.10 82.11
C ASN A 465 7.11 -27.79 81.17
#